data_4feac09d8096860f5392ad7de1acc829
#
_entry.id   4feac09d8096860f5392ad7de1acc829
#
_cell.length_a   1.000
_cell.length_b   1.000
_cell.length_c   1.000
_cell.angle_alpha   90.00
_cell.angle_beta   90.00
_cell.angle_gamma   90.00
#
_symmetry.space_group_name_H-M   'P 1'
#
loop_
_entity.id
_entity.type
_entity.pdbx_description
1 polymer ?
#
loop_
_entity_poly.entity_id
_entity_poly.type
_entity_poly.pdbx_seq_one_letter_code
_entity_poly.pdbx_strand_id
1 'polypeptide(L)'
;MTHSALAPSTGKAAVQLTRLGTFEQPIGVVTRPDDPLMYVIEKTGRLKTLAPDGARRTVLDLSKNVSTQNERGLLSVAFPPGDRSRIYVTYTDSVGALMVTEFAYTDAQVDPATERVLLRIPHPNDDHNGGSLAFDADGLLYVGVGDGGGVGTRGGVGDRNNNAQNLNVLLGKIVRIDPRPMGDYAYRIPPSNPFVKSSPLNPRAGKRRPEIFAYGLRNPWRIRIDDGYLWIADVGQSSWEEINRIPITRIGANFGWRLREGKHAYRGGGKPRGLFEPIFEYPHSDGRCAVIGGTVAGSSSGTELVGTYVFGDLCTGRFMQLRQTDSTGWTMTGLGSRLAYLTSISSGPGGSLIATSLNGGVYRLESAD
;
A
#
# COMPACT_ATOMS: atom_id res chain seq x y z
N MET A 1 -14.59 12.18 30.56
CA MET A 1 -15.19 11.29 29.53
C MET A 1 -14.45 9.98 29.63
N THR A 2 -15.11 8.95 30.09
CA THR A 2 -14.53 7.63 30.41
C THR A 2 -14.18 6.90 29.13
N HIS A 3 -12.88 6.67 28.92
CA HIS A 3 -12.41 5.80 27.85
C HIS A 3 -12.84 4.36 28.17
N SER A 4 -13.78 3.83 27.42
CA SER A 4 -14.14 2.42 27.47
C SER A 4 -12.95 1.61 26.92
N ALA A 5 -12.18 1.00 27.79
CA ALA A 5 -11.17 0.01 27.43
C ALA A 5 -11.91 -1.18 26.81
N LEU A 6 -11.58 -1.50 25.54
CA LEU A 6 -12.05 -2.72 24.90
C LEU A 6 -11.50 -3.91 25.69
N ALA A 7 -12.37 -4.65 26.34
CA ALA A 7 -12.04 -5.88 27.06
C ALA A 7 -11.39 -6.89 26.09
N PRO A 8 -10.37 -7.67 26.53
CA PRO A 8 -9.82 -8.74 25.71
C PRO A 8 -10.94 -9.76 25.43
N SER A 9 -11.25 -10.01 24.16
CA SER A 9 -12.19 -11.06 23.80
C SER A 9 -11.60 -12.41 24.22
N THR A 10 -12.25 -13.11 25.13
CA THR A 10 -11.94 -14.49 25.56
C THR A 10 -12.52 -15.51 24.56
N GLY A 11 -12.77 -15.12 23.32
CA GLY A 11 -13.26 -15.99 22.25
C GLY A 11 -12.14 -16.83 21.61
N LYS A 12 -12.51 -17.99 21.09
CA LYS A 12 -11.72 -18.87 20.22
C LYS A 12 -11.07 -18.01 19.13
N ALA A 13 -9.79 -18.28 18.77
CA ALA A 13 -9.12 -17.54 17.70
C ALA A 13 -9.97 -17.54 16.44
N ALA A 14 -10.31 -16.37 15.92
CA ALA A 14 -11.15 -16.24 14.74
C ALA A 14 -10.42 -16.60 13.44
N VAL A 15 -9.06 -16.64 13.46
CA VAL A 15 -8.23 -17.11 12.33
C VAL A 15 -7.09 -17.99 12.81
N GLN A 16 -6.72 -18.94 11.95
CA GLN A 16 -5.51 -19.78 12.08
C GLN A 16 -4.52 -19.43 10.97
N LEU A 17 -3.24 -19.72 11.22
CA LEU A 17 -2.14 -19.43 10.29
C LEU A 17 -1.54 -20.76 9.81
N THR A 18 -1.75 -21.08 8.53
CA THR A 18 -1.11 -22.21 7.87
C THR A 18 0.09 -21.71 7.07
N ARG A 19 1.30 -22.17 7.42
CA ARG A 19 2.52 -21.76 6.72
C ARG A 19 2.60 -22.40 5.33
N LEU A 20 2.76 -21.56 4.31
CA LEU A 20 2.88 -21.97 2.91
C LEU A 20 4.33 -22.07 2.45
N GLY A 21 5.22 -21.28 3.06
CA GLY A 21 6.62 -21.29 2.66
C GLY A 21 7.51 -20.32 3.41
N THR A 22 8.82 -20.41 3.12
CA THR A 22 9.85 -19.52 3.64
C THR A 22 10.57 -18.80 2.50
N PHE A 23 10.75 -17.49 2.66
CA PHE A 23 11.34 -16.57 1.70
C PHE A 23 12.26 -15.58 2.41
N GLU A 24 13.04 -14.80 1.66
CA GLU A 24 13.96 -13.82 2.23
C GLU A 24 13.23 -12.47 2.44
N GLN A 25 12.92 -12.12 3.70
CA GLN A 25 12.24 -10.88 4.08
C GLN A 25 11.00 -10.59 3.19
N PRO A 26 9.99 -11.49 3.13
CA PRO A 26 8.83 -11.27 2.28
C PRO A 26 8.00 -10.11 2.82
N ILE A 27 7.61 -9.20 1.93
CA ILE A 27 6.82 -8.00 2.27
C ILE A 27 5.48 -7.92 1.55
N GLY A 28 5.16 -8.89 0.73
CA GLY A 28 3.88 -8.94 0.04
C GLY A 28 3.73 -10.16 -0.84
N VAL A 29 2.48 -10.44 -1.17
CA VAL A 29 2.10 -11.45 -2.16
C VAL A 29 1.13 -10.81 -3.14
N VAL A 30 1.30 -11.08 -4.42
CA VAL A 30 0.33 -10.72 -5.46
C VAL A 30 -0.08 -11.96 -6.24
N THR A 31 -1.29 -11.92 -6.76
CA THR A 31 -1.85 -12.96 -7.61
C THR A 31 -2.34 -12.37 -8.93
N ARG A 32 -2.51 -13.21 -9.93
CA ARG A 32 -3.11 -12.85 -11.21
C ARG A 32 -4.43 -13.63 -11.36
N PRO A 33 -5.44 -13.07 -12.01
CA PRO A 33 -6.61 -13.86 -12.41
C PRO A 33 -6.20 -15.05 -13.25
N ASP A 34 -6.82 -16.21 -13.00
CA ASP A 34 -6.59 -17.47 -13.73
C ASP A 34 -5.13 -17.97 -13.71
N ASP A 35 -4.36 -17.58 -12.71
CA ASP A 35 -3.00 -18.06 -12.48
C ASP A 35 -2.94 -18.68 -11.06
N PRO A 36 -2.58 -19.99 -10.95
CA PRO A 36 -2.50 -20.64 -9.65
C PRO A 36 -1.31 -20.19 -8.81
N LEU A 37 -0.37 -19.43 -9.42
CA LEU A 37 0.84 -18.99 -8.75
C LEU A 37 0.58 -17.79 -7.84
N MET A 38 1.24 -17.80 -6.70
CA MET A 38 1.45 -16.62 -5.87
C MET A 38 2.82 -16.03 -6.17
N TYR A 39 2.90 -14.70 -6.28
CA TYR A 39 4.14 -13.97 -6.51
C TYR A 39 4.56 -13.30 -5.22
N VAL A 40 5.62 -13.81 -4.60
CA VAL A 40 6.15 -13.35 -3.31
C VAL A 40 7.21 -12.28 -3.55
N ILE A 41 7.00 -11.12 -2.96
CA ILE A 41 7.89 -9.97 -3.05
C ILE A 41 8.88 -10.05 -1.90
N GLU A 42 10.16 -10.26 -2.20
CA GLU A 42 11.24 -10.20 -1.23
C GLU A 42 11.84 -8.79 -1.20
N LYS A 43 11.87 -8.17 -0.03
CA LYS A 43 12.41 -6.81 0.19
C LYS A 43 13.81 -6.63 -0.40
N THR A 44 14.59 -7.72 -0.41
CA THR A 44 15.97 -7.79 -0.91
C THR A 44 16.11 -7.66 -2.44
N GLY A 45 14.99 -7.48 -3.17
CA GLY A 45 15.01 -7.18 -4.60
C GLY A 45 14.58 -8.35 -5.50
N ARG A 46 14.06 -9.46 -4.93
CA ARG A 46 13.62 -10.59 -5.73
C ARG A 46 12.11 -10.74 -5.74
N LEU A 47 11.58 -11.12 -6.89
CA LEU A 47 10.23 -11.62 -7.04
C LEU A 47 10.29 -13.13 -7.27
N LYS A 48 9.58 -13.90 -6.44
CA LYS A 48 9.55 -15.36 -6.55
C LYS A 48 8.13 -15.87 -6.72
N THR A 49 7.95 -16.94 -7.47
CA THR A 49 6.67 -17.68 -7.46
C THR A 49 6.63 -18.67 -6.31
N LEU A 50 5.42 -18.95 -5.86
CA LEU A 50 5.05 -20.08 -5.02
C LEU A 50 3.88 -20.79 -5.68
N ALA A 51 4.11 -22.01 -6.17
CA ALA A 51 3.11 -22.85 -6.79
C ALA A 51 2.29 -23.64 -5.72
N PRO A 52 1.12 -24.17 -6.05
CA PRO A 52 0.31 -24.95 -5.13
C PRO A 52 1.01 -26.19 -4.54
N ASP A 53 1.94 -26.79 -5.26
CA ASP A 53 2.79 -27.92 -4.84
C ASP A 53 3.98 -27.49 -3.97
N GLY A 54 4.15 -26.19 -3.71
CA GLY A 54 5.25 -25.61 -2.95
C GLY A 54 6.49 -25.30 -3.78
N ALA A 55 6.50 -25.56 -5.10
CA ALA A 55 7.62 -25.22 -5.99
C ALA A 55 7.82 -23.69 -6.06
N ARG A 56 9.09 -23.27 -6.14
CA ARG A 56 9.48 -21.85 -6.14
C ARG A 56 10.45 -21.57 -7.25
N ARG A 57 10.28 -20.42 -7.91
CA ARG A 57 11.22 -19.91 -8.93
C ARG A 57 11.43 -18.42 -8.72
N THR A 58 12.64 -17.94 -8.98
CA THR A 58 12.91 -16.49 -9.10
C THR A 58 12.42 -16.04 -10.47
N VAL A 59 11.53 -15.05 -10.49
CA VAL A 59 10.91 -14.47 -11.69
C VAL A 59 11.63 -13.20 -12.11
N LEU A 60 12.08 -12.41 -11.13
CA LEU A 60 12.83 -11.18 -11.31
C LEU A 60 13.88 -11.06 -10.22
N ASP A 61 15.09 -10.66 -10.57
CA ASP A 61 16.15 -10.34 -9.60
C ASP A 61 16.73 -8.95 -9.88
N LEU A 62 16.35 -8.00 -9.03
CA LEU A 62 16.85 -6.62 -8.99
C LEU A 62 17.76 -6.38 -7.78
N SER A 63 18.25 -7.44 -7.11
CA SER A 63 19.01 -7.30 -5.85
C SER A 63 20.27 -6.45 -5.95
N LYS A 64 20.84 -6.32 -7.15
CA LYS A 64 22.01 -5.45 -7.42
C LYS A 64 21.64 -3.98 -7.65
N ASN A 65 20.35 -3.68 -7.90
CA ASN A 65 19.85 -2.36 -8.26
C ASN A 65 19.11 -1.68 -7.11
N VAL A 66 18.72 -2.46 -6.09
CA VAL A 66 17.83 -2.04 -5.01
C VAL A 66 18.61 -1.68 -3.76
N SER A 67 18.35 -0.53 -3.15
CA SER A 67 18.76 -0.25 -1.78
C SER A 67 17.76 -0.88 -0.80
N THR A 68 18.25 -1.40 0.34
CA THR A 68 17.44 -2.17 1.29
C THR A 68 17.46 -1.60 2.73
N GLN A 69 18.01 -0.40 2.91
CA GLN A 69 18.09 0.24 4.21
C GLN A 69 16.69 0.63 4.70
N ASN A 70 16.41 0.41 5.97
CA ASN A 70 15.16 0.73 6.66
C ASN A 70 13.93 0.23 5.86
N GLU A 71 13.06 1.14 5.38
CA GLU A 71 11.88 0.78 4.58
C GLU A 71 12.16 0.56 3.09
N ARG A 72 13.36 0.86 2.62
CA ARG A 72 13.77 0.68 1.23
C ARG A 72 13.81 -0.78 0.81
N GLY A 73 13.61 -1.04 -0.49
CA GLY A 73 13.59 -2.40 -1.03
C GLY A 73 12.88 -2.50 -2.38
N LEU A 74 12.60 -3.73 -2.78
CA LEU A 74 11.56 -4.04 -3.75
C LEU A 74 10.22 -3.95 -3.02
N LEU A 75 9.37 -2.96 -3.33
CA LEU A 75 8.26 -2.56 -2.46
C LEU A 75 6.90 -3.12 -2.89
N SER A 76 6.64 -3.17 -4.19
CA SER A 76 5.37 -3.66 -4.72
C SER A 76 5.51 -4.18 -6.14
N VAL A 77 4.56 -5.04 -6.49
CA VAL A 77 4.40 -5.57 -7.84
C VAL A 77 2.90 -5.55 -8.16
N ALA A 78 2.57 -5.27 -9.43
CA ALA A 78 1.19 -5.33 -9.90
C ALA A 78 1.14 -5.85 -11.35
N PHE A 79 0.09 -6.59 -11.64
CA PHE A 79 -0.23 -7.04 -13.01
C PHE A 79 -1.39 -6.20 -13.54
N PRO A 80 -1.30 -5.70 -14.77
CA PRO A 80 -2.38 -4.94 -15.37
C PRO A 80 -3.58 -5.84 -15.71
N PRO A 81 -4.81 -5.33 -15.62
CA PRO A 81 -5.97 -6.10 -16.04
C PRO A 81 -5.92 -6.38 -17.55
N GLY A 82 -6.22 -7.62 -17.94
CA GLY A 82 -6.33 -8.03 -19.33
C GLY A 82 -5.01 -8.17 -20.11
N ASP A 83 -3.87 -7.73 -19.57
CA ASP A 83 -2.55 -7.88 -20.20
C ASP A 83 -1.68 -8.86 -19.41
N ARG A 84 -1.30 -9.96 -20.04
CA ARG A 84 -0.45 -11.00 -19.43
C ARG A 84 1.02 -10.86 -19.79
N SER A 85 1.37 -9.90 -20.65
CA SER A 85 2.74 -9.71 -21.16
C SER A 85 3.57 -8.72 -20.35
N ARG A 86 3.00 -8.11 -19.30
CA ARG A 86 3.64 -7.03 -18.55
C ARG A 86 3.49 -7.19 -17.05
N ILE A 87 4.47 -6.64 -16.34
CA ILE A 87 4.48 -6.51 -14.89
C ILE A 87 4.98 -5.12 -14.50
N TYR A 88 4.37 -4.54 -13.49
CA TYR A 88 4.74 -3.24 -12.94
C TYR A 88 5.36 -3.42 -11.57
N VAL A 89 6.44 -2.72 -11.32
CA VAL A 89 7.29 -2.91 -10.14
C VAL A 89 7.63 -1.57 -9.53
N THR A 90 7.61 -1.48 -8.20
CA THR A 90 8.20 -0.37 -7.48
C THR A 90 9.34 -0.86 -6.61
N TYR A 91 10.43 -0.11 -6.65
CA TYR A 91 11.59 -0.36 -5.80
C TYR A 91 12.33 0.95 -5.53
N THR A 92 13.21 0.95 -4.55
CA THR A 92 14.13 2.06 -4.31
C THR A 92 15.47 1.76 -4.97
N ASP A 93 15.94 2.67 -5.86
CA ASP A 93 17.23 2.51 -6.54
C ASP A 93 18.42 2.64 -5.56
N SER A 94 19.64 2.44 -6.06
CA SER A 94 20.87 2.46 -5.26
C SER A 94 21.12 3.78 -4.49
N VAL A 95 20.52 4.88 -4.94
CA VAL A 95 20.59 6.20 -4.26
C VAL A 95 19.32 6.51 -3.46
N GLY A 96 18.33 5.60 -3.47
CA GLY A 96 17.11 5.68 -2.66
C GLY A 96 15.93 6.38 -3.31
N ALA A 97 15.98 6.71 -4.61
CA ALA A 97 14.79 7.21 -5.31
C ALA A 97 13.77 6.09 -5.51
N LEU A 98 12.49 6.41 -5.33
CA LEU A 98 11.40 5.49 -5.63
C LEU A 98 11.23 5.38 -7.15
N MET A 99 11.42 4.18 -7.67
CA MET A 99 11.25 3.82 -9.06
C MET A 99 9.86 3.20 -9.27
N VAL A 100 9.18 3.58 -10.34
CA VAL A 100 7.98 2.93 -10.86
C VAL A 100 8.31 2.47 -12.26
N THR A 101 8.37 1.17 -12.49
CA THR A 101 8.88 0.60 -13.72
C THR A 101 7.95 -0.47 -14.28
N GLU A 102 8.00 -0.68 -15.58
CA GLU A 102 7.36 -1.77 -16.30
C GLU A 102 8.42 -2.70 -16.88
N PHE A 103 8.15 -3.98 -16.89
CA PHE A 103 8.96 -5.01 -17.55
C PHE A 103 8.08 -5.89 -18.43
N ALA A 104 8.67 -6.46 -19.48
CA ALA A 104 8.07 -7.57 -20.20
C ALA A 104 8.04 -8.82 -19.32
N TYR A 105 6.93 -9.55 -19.41
CA TYR A 105 6.68 -10.77 -18.66
C TYR A 105 6.24 -11.88 -19.62
N THR A 106 7.01 -12.95 -19.70
CA THR A 106 6.76 -14.07 -20.60
C THR A 106 7.15 -15.38 -19.90
N ASP A 107 6.30 -16.40 -19.98
CA ASP A 107 6.57 -17.75 -19.47
C ASP A 107 7.03 -17.80 -18.00
N ALA A 108 6.38 -17.01 -17.16
CA ALA A 108 6.72 -16.84 -15.74
C ALA A 108 8.15 -16.32 -15.50
N GLN A 109 8.69 -15.54 -16.43
CA GLN A 109 9.97 -14.86 -16.35
C GLN A 109 9.82 -13.38 -16.70
N VAL A 110 10.61 -12.55 -16.05
CA VAL A 110 10.79 -11.13 -16.35
C VAL A 110 12.18 -10.94 -16.91
N ASP A 111 12.29 -10.31 -18.06
CA ASP A 111 13.59 -9.89 -18.60
C ASP A 111 13.94 -8.50 -18.04
N PRO A 112 14.97 -8.39 -17.16
CA PRO A 112 15.38 -7.10 -16.61
C PRO A 112 15.84 -6.09 -17.66
N ALA A 113 16.31 -6.55 -18.84
CA ALA A 113 16.74 -5.68 -19.92
C ALA A 113 15.58 -4.93 -20.60
N THR A 114 14.34 -5.35 -20.33
CA THR A 114 13.14 -4.69 -20.86
C THR A 114 12.60 -3.59 -19.96
N GLU A 115 13.36 -3.19 -18.93
CA GLU A 115 12.93 -2.16 -17.99
C GLU A 115 12.56 -0.87 -18.70
N ARG A 116 11.32 -0.42 -18.46
CA ARG A 116 10.83 0.88 -18.89
C ARG A 116 10.45 1.72 -17.67
N VAL A 117 11.23 2.74 -17.39
CA VAL A 117 11.00 3.64 -16.26
C VAL A 117 9.81 4.55 -16.57
N LEU A 118 8.77 4.50 -15.75
CA LEU A 118 7.61 5.38 -15.79
C LEU A 118 7.82 6.63 -14.94
N LEU A 119 8.19 6.42 -13.68
CA LEU A 119 8.46 7.50 -12.74
C LEU A 119 9.73 7.22 -11.96
N ARG A 120 10.54 8.26 -11.78
CA ARG A 120 11.62 8.29 -10.81
C ARG A 120 11.35 9.44 -9.84
N ILE A 121 11.04 9.11 -8.58
CA ILE A 121 10.66 10.08 -7.57
C ILE A 121 11.81 10.19 -6.56
N PRO A 122 12.56 11.31 -6.55
CA PRO A 122 13.60 11.51 -5.56
C PRO A 122 13.04 11.41 -4.15
N HIS A 123 13.66 10.56 -3.32
CA HIS A 123 13.23 10.30 -1.96
C HIS A 123 14.36 10.65 -1.00
N PRO A 124 14.20 11.68 -0.13
CA PRO A 124 15.34 12.25 0.62
C PRO A 124 15.84 11.33 1.74
N ASN A 125 14.99 10.46 2.28
CA ASN A 125 15.33 9.61 3.42
C ASN A 125 15.03 8.14 3.12
N ASP A 126 15.36 7.25 4.05
CA ASP A 126 15.19 5.80 3.92
C ASP A 126 13.90 5.26 4.56
N ASP A 127 13.05 6.16 5.07
CA ASP A 127 11.74 5.91 5.66
C ASP A 127 10.62 6.59 4.85
N HIS A 128 9.37 6.17 5.07
CA HIS A 128 8.15 6.65 4.41
C HIS A 128 8.21 6.57 2.88
N ASN A 129 8.70 5.46 2.35
CA ASN A 129 8.79 5.28 0.91
C ASN A 129 7.41 5.05 0.25
N GLY A 130 6.49 4.39 0.94
CA GLY A 130 5.28 3.91 0.33
C GLY A 130 5.57 2.85 -0.73
N GLY A 131 5.27 3.14 -1.99
CA GLY A 131 5.59 2.30 -3.15
C GLY A 131 4.52 1.27 -3.51
N SER A 132 3.42 1.19 -2.78
CA SER A 132 2.35 0.24 -3.10
C SER A 132 1.65 0.58 -4.42
N LEU A 133 1.40 -0.44 -5.25
CA LEU A 133 0.75 -0.37 -6.56
C LEU A 133 -0.65 -0.96 -6.55
N ALA A 134 -1.56 -0.35 -7.30
CA ALA A 134 -2.86 -0.92 -7.63
C ALA A 134 -3.31 -0.49 -9.03
N PHE A 135 -4.01 -1.38 -9.73
CA PHE A 135 -4.68 -1.05 -10.99
C PHE A 135 -6.19 -0.93 -10.75
N ASP A 136 -6.83 0.02 -11.45
CA ASP A 136 -8.28 -0.02 -11.62
C ASP A 136 -8.66 -0.88 -12.85
N ALA A 137 -9.97 -1.05 -13.06
CA ALA A 137 -10.51 -1.86 -14.16
C ALA A 137 -10.20 -1.26 -15.54
N ASP A 138 -9.95 0.04 -15.64
CA ASP A 138 -9.61 0.74 -16.89
C ASP A 138 -8.11 0.64 -17.22
N GLY A 139 -7.33 0.02 -16.34
CA GLY A 139 -5.88 -0.15 -16.48
C GLY A 139 -5.09 1.10 -16.11
N LEU A 140 -5.67 2.02 -15.32
CA LEU A 140 -4.91 3.12 -14.73
C LEU A 140 -4.13 2.62 -13.51
N LEU A 141 -2.87 3.02 -13.44
CA LEU A 141 -1.97 2.65 -12.34
C LEU A 141 -1.98 3.70 -11.24
N TYR A 142 -2.26 3.25 -10.02
CA TYR A 142 -2.18 4.04 -8.80
C TYR A 142 -0.93 3.66 -8.02
N VAL A 143 -0.26 4.67 -7.48
CA VAL A 143 0.97 4.52 -6.69
C VAL A 143 0.83 5.29 -5.40
N GLY A 144 0.94 4.63 -4.26
CA GLY A 144 1.07 5.28 -2.96
C GLY A 144 2.50 5.76 -2.75
N VAL A 145 2.69 7.04 -2.49
CA VAL A 145 4.02 7.64 -2.29
C VAL A 145 4.05 8.33 -0.93
N GLY A 146 5.00 7.97 -0.08
CA GLY A 146 5.17 8.59 1.23
C GLY A 146 5.68 10.03 1.15
N ASP A 147 5.64 10.73 2.27
CA ASP A 147 5.99 12.17 2.38
C ASP A 147 7.49 12.46 2.28
N GLY A 148 8.31 11.41 2.22
CA GLY A 148 9.75 11.50 2.14
C GLY A 148 10.47 11.37 3.49
N GLY A 149 9.72 11.08 4.56
CA GLY A 149 10.28 10.76 5.87
C GLY A 149 11.07 11.88 6.51
N GLY A 150 12.20 11.52 7.12
CA GLY A 150 13.10 12.47 7.78
C GLY A 150 12.69 12.81 9.21
N VAL A 151 11.95 11.92 9.79
CA VAL A 151 11.72 11.92 11.23
C VAL A 151 12.95 11.30 11.85
N GLY A 152 13.83 12.13 12.32
CA GLY A 152 14.86 11.65 13.22
C GLY A 152 14.19 10.84 14.33
N THR A 153 14.74 9.69 14.62
CA THR A 153 14.27 8.59 15.44
C THR A 153 13.83 8.92 16.88
N ARG A 154 13.69 10.15 17.29
CA ARG A 154 13.19 10.57 18.61
C ARG A 154 12.58 11.98 18.53
N GLY A 155 11.26 12.05 18.36
CA GLY A 155 10.52 13.30 18.48
C GLY A 155 10.74 14.32 17.36
N GLY A 156 11.20 13.86 16.20
CA GLY A 156 11.37 14.69 15.01
C GLY A 156 10.03 15.17 14.44
N VAL A 157 10.10 16.23 13.66
CA VAL A 157 8.93 16.79 12.98
C VAL A 157 8.78 16.06 11.66
N GLY A 158 7.79 15.16 11.56
CA GLY A 158 7.45 14.53 10.29
C GLY A 158 7.16 15.57 9.22
N ASP A 159 7.54 15.24 7.97
CA ASP A 159 7.31 16.07 6.78
C ASP A 159 7.72 17.54 6.96
N ARG A 160 8.98 17.80 7.29
CA ARG A 160 9.51 19.17 7.53
C ARG A 160 9.21 20.13 6.38
N ASN A 161 9.22 19.64 5.16
CA ASN A 161 9.03 20.44 3.95
C ASN A 161 7.56 20.62 3.58
N ASN A 162 6.62 20.05 4.35
CA ASN A 162 5.20 20.01 4.05
C ASN A 162 4.91 19.41 2.66
N ASN A 163 5.66 18.38 2.30
CA ASN A 163 5.56 17.69 1.02
C ASN A 163 4.15 17.16 0.77
N ALA A 164 3.51 16.60 1.79
CA ALA A 164 2.17 16.03 1.67
C ALA A 164 1.13 17.05 1.18
N GLN A 165 1.24 18.33 1.59
CA GLN A 165 0.36 19.41 1.14
C GLN A 165 0.92 20.17 -0.09
N ASN A 166 2.18 19.94 -0.48
CA ASN A 166 2.80 20.62 -1.63
C ASN A 166 2.45 19.90 -2.94
N LEU A 167 1.60 20.51 -3.75
CA LEU A 167 1.16 19.92 -5.03
C LEU A 167 2.20 19.99 -6.16
N ASN A 168 3.38 20.56 -5.90
CA ASN A 168 4.48 20.62 -6.88
C ASN A 168 5.40 19.41 -6.83
N VAL A 169 5.24 18.54 -5.84
CA VAL A 169 6.00 17.31 -5.64
C VAL A 169 5.09 16.09 -5.56
N LEU A 170 5.65 14.90 -5.81
CA LEU A 170 4.89 13.65 -5.74
C LEU A 170 4.96 12.96 -4.37
N LEU A 171 5.71 13.51 -3.41
CA LEU A 171 5.80 12.99 -2.06
C LEU A 171 4.51 13.26 -1.25
N GLY A 172 4.05 12.26 -0.49
CA GLY A 172 2.81 12.32 0.31
C GLY A 172 1.52 12.26 -0.53
N LYS A 173 1.50 11.42 -1.57
CA LYS A 173 0.45 11.40 -2.61
C LYS A 173 -0.05 10.00 -2.94
N ILE A 174 -1.26 9.96 -3.49
CA ILE A 174 -1.62 8.92 -4.45
C ILE A 174 -1.39 9.51 -5.84
N VAL A 175 -0.50 8.91 -6.58
CA VAL A 175 -0.23 9.21 -7.99
C VAL A 175 -1.10 8.31 -8.86
N ARG A 176 -1.67 8.83 -9.96
CA ARG A 176 -2.43 8.06 -10.95
C ARG A 176 -1.96 8.39 -12.35
N ILE A 177 -1.55 7.38 -13.09
CA ILE A 177 -1.10 7.48 -14.48
C ILE A 177 -1.76 6.41 -15.36
N ASP A 178 -1.85 6.67 -16.66
CA ASP A 178 -2.08 5.63 -17.66
C ASP A 178 -0.70 5.14 -18.12
N PRO A 179 -0.28 3.91 -17.79
CA PRO A 179 1.08 3.46 -18.05
C PRO A 179 1.38 3.18 -19.51
N ARG A 180 0.38 3.28 -20.40
CA ARG A 180 0.58 3.12 -21.85
C ARG A 180 1.40 4.29 -22.42
N PRO A 181 2.43 4.05 -23.23
CA PRO A 181 3.25 5.12 -23.80
C PRO A 181 2.44 6.01 -24.76
N MET A 182 2.91 7.24 -24.96
CA MET A 182 2.33 8.19 -25.92
C MET A 182 3.44 8.95 -26.62
N GLY A 183 3.80 8.53 -27.82
CA GLY A 183 4.99 9.04 -28.52
C GLY A 183 6.24 8.78 -27.65
N ASP A 184 7.02 9.82 -27.39
CA ASP A 184 8.23 9.76 -26.58
C ASP A 184 7.97 9.77 -25.06
N TYR A 185 6.70 9.91 -24.62
CA TYR A 185 6.35 9.90 -23.20
C TYR A 185 6.16 8.48 -22.70
N ALA A 186 6.78 8.19 -21.55
CA ALA A 186 6.70 6.87 -20.94
C ALA A 186 5.29 6.50 -20.42
N TYR A 187 4.43 7.46 -20.16
CA TYR A 187 3.05 7.29 -19.70
C TYR A 187 2.19 8.45 -20.14
N ARG A 188 0.87 8.34 -19.92
CA ARG A 188 -0.12 9.40 -20.15
C ARG A 188 -0.67 9.90 -18.82
N ILE A 189 -1.10 11.15 -18.83
CA ILE A 189 -1.88 11.70 -17.71
C ILE A 189 -3.36 11.46 -17.99
N PRO A 190 -4.09 10.73 -17.11
CA PRO A 190 -5.53 10.59 -17.26
C PRO A 190 -6.23 11.96 -17.27
N PRO A 191 -7.08 12.26 -18.25
CA PRO A 191 -7.75 13.57 -18.33
C PRO A 191 -8.67 13.86 -17.14
N SER A 192 -9.06 12.82 -16.40
CA SER A 192 -9.83 12.91 -15.16
C SER A 192 -8.98 13.18 -13.92
N ASN A 193 -7.64 13.37 -14.02
CA ASN A 193 -6.85 13.79 -12.88
C ASN A 193 -7.17 15.23 -12.47
N PRO A 194 -7.16 15.57 -11.15
CA PRO A 194 -7.64 16.86 -10.67
C PRO A 194 -6.81 18.07 -11.12
N PHE A 195 -5.54 17.84 -11.47
CA PHE A 195 -4.59 18.93 -11.76
C PHE A 195 -4.09 18.95 -13.21
N VAL A 196 -4.75 18.29 -14.15
CA VAL A 196 -4.34 18.22 -15.56
C VAL A 196 -4.22 19.61 -16.20
N LYS A 197 -5.14 20.52 -15.87
CA LYS A 197 -5.09 21.92 -16.38
C LYS A 197 -3.94 22.74 -15.76
N SER A 198 -3.28 22.21 -14.75
CA SER A 198 -2.17 22.85 -14.02
C SER A 198 -0.80 22.26 -14.38
N SER A 199 -0.71 21.54 -15.51
CA SER A 199 0.52 20.84 -15.93
C SER A 199 1.72 21.80 -16.05
N PRO A 200 2.92 21.37 -15.67
CA PRO A 200 4.17 22.11 -15.93
C PRO A 200 4.41 22.43 -17.40
N LEU A 201 3.79 21.64 -18.31
CA LEU A 201 3.79 21.88 -19.77
C LEU A 201 2.88 23.03 -20.18
N ASN A 202 2.05 23.57 -19.25
CA ASN A 202 1.23 24.76 -19.48
C ASN A 202 1.73 25.90 -18.58
N PRO A 203 2.52 26.86 -19.09
CA PRO A 203 3.11 27.95 -18.28
C PRO A 203 2.08 28.81 -17.54
N ARG A 204 0.81 28.78 -17.96
CA ARG A 204 -0.30 29.54 -17.34
C ARG A 204 -1.01 28.79 -16.22
N ALA A 205 -0.71 27.50 -16.02
CA ALA A 205 -1.50 26.61 -15.16
C ALA A 205 -0.93 26.38 -13.75
N GLY A 206 0.23 26.96 -13.43
CA GLY A 206 0.92 26.71 -12.16
C GLY A 206 1.74 25.43 -12.17
N LYS A 207 2.55 25.22 -11.09
CA LYS A 207 3.54 24.14 -11.03
C LYS A 207 2.99 22.80 -10.48
N ARG A 208 1.64 22.62 -10.40
CA ARG A 208 1.06 21.42 -9.82
C ARG A 208 1.33 20.20 -10.70
N ARG A 209 1.68 19.09 -10.04
CA ARG A 209 1.95 17.82 -10.71
C ARG A 209 0.64 17.19 -11.19
N PRO A 210 0.46 16.96 -12.51
CA PRO A 210 -0.78 16.43 -13.07
C PRO A 210 -1.01 14.94 -12.76
N GLU A 211 0.03 14.24 -12.30
CA GLU A 211 -0.03 12.84 -11.88
C GLU A 211 -0.77 12.65 -10.56
N ILE A 212 -0.94 13.71 -9.77
CA ILE A 212 -1.57 13.62 -8.45
C ILE A 212 -3.06 13.29 -8.60
N PHE A 213 -3.49 12.19 -7.97
CA PHE A 213 -4.88 11.81 -7.80
C PHE A 213 -5.44 12.31 -6.46
N ALA A 214 -4.71 12.10 -5.36
CA ALA A 214 -5.03 12.55 -4.01
C ALA A 214 -3.73 12.91 -3.26
N TYR A 215 -3.84 13.63 -2.14
CA TYR A 215 -2.69 14.17 -1.42
C TYR A 215 -2.94 14.26 0.08
N GLY A 216 -1.92 14.65 0.84
CA GLY A 216 -2.02 14.81 2.28
C GLY A 216 -1.88 13.48 3.02
N LEU A 217 -1.03 12.57 2.53
CA LEU A 217 -0.68 11.28 3.12
C LEU A 217 0.72 11.33 3.73
N ARG A 218 0.95 10.51 4.76
CA ARG A 218 2.25 10.39 5.42
C ARG A 218 3.07 9.24 4.83
N ASN A 219 2.62 8.01 5.02
CA ASN A 219 3.26 6.81 4.54
C ASN A 219 2.20 5.78 4.15
N PRO A 220 1.57 5.93 2.97
CA PRO A 220 0.56 5.00 2.47
C PRO A 220 1.23 3.64 2.18
N TRP A 221 1.34 2.82 3.24
CA TRP A 221 2.07 1.56 3.22
C TRP A 221 1.48 0.55 2.25
N ARG A 222 0.14 0.45 2.23
CA ARG A 222 -0.59 -0.39 1.26
C ARG A 222 -1.80 0.35 0.73
N ILE A 223 -1.96 0.24 -0.58
CA ILE A 223 -3.17 0.66 -1.27
C ILE A 223 -3.78 -0.53 -2.00
N ARG A 224 -5.08 -0.52 -2.16
CA ARG A 224 -5.83 -1.52 -2.92
C ARG A 224 -7.06 -0.89 -3.54
N ILE A 225 -7.38 -1.31 -4.76
CA ILE A 225 -8.68 -1.01 -5.37
C ILE A 225 -9.55 -2.25 -5.28
N ASP A 226 -10.76 -2.06 -4.76
CA ASP A 226 -11.76 -3.09 -4.61
C ASP A 226 -13.14 -2.47 -4.78
N ASP A 227 -13.98 -3.07 -5.62
CA ASP A 227 -15.36 -2.61 -5.90
C ASP A 227 -15.48 -1.09 -6.14
N GLY A 228 -14.59 -0.52 -6.97
CA GLY A 228 -14.59 0.91 -7.30
C GLY A 228 -14.14 1.84 -6.15
N TYR A 229 -13.59 1.31 -5.08
CA TYR A 229 -13.02 2.07 -3.96
C TYR A 229 -11.51 1.86 -3.85
N LEU A 230 -10.82 2.94 -3.59
CA LEU A 230 -9.41 2.93 -3.20
C LEU A 230 -9.33 2.88 -1.67
N TRP A 231 -8.76 1.79 -1.16
CA TRP A 231 -8.39 1.60 0.23
C TRP A 231 -6.95 2.03 0.43
N ILE A 232 -6.67 2.76 1.50
CA ILE A 232 -5.34 3.25 1.84
C ILE A 232 -5.12 3.02 3.33
N ALA A 233 -4.08 2.27 3.67
CA ALA A 233 -3.56 2.21 5.03
C ALA A 233 -2.40 3.20 5.12
N ASP A 234 -2.59 4.28 5.86
CA ASP A 234 -1.59 5.34 6.02
C ASP A 234 -1.03 5.32 7.43
N VAL A 235 0.28 5.06 7.54
CA VAL A 235 0.95 4.93 8.82
C VAL A 235 1.11 6.29 9.48
N GLY A 236 0.59 6.40 10.69
CA GLY A 236 0.63 7.61 11.50
C GLY A 236 2.00 7.94 12.08
N GLN A 237 2.12 9.11 12.70
CA GLN A 237 3.39 9.61 13.21
C GLN A 237 3.70 9.10 14.62
N SER A 238 2.78 9.30 15.55
CA SER A 238 3.05 9.05 16.96
C SER A 238 1.83 8.74 17.81
N SER A 239 0.63 8.93 17.25
CA SER A 239 -0.60 8.84 18.04
C SER A 239 -1.70 8.02 17.39
N TRP A 240 -1.84 8.08 16.07
CA TRP A 240 -3.00 7.50 15.38
C TRP A 240 -2.60 6.84 14.07
N GLU A 241 -3.06 5.62 13.88
CA GLU A 241 -3.05 4.91 12.61
C GLU A 241 -4.40 5.09 11.91
N GLU A 242 -4.38 5.13 10.56
CA GLU A 242 -5.62 5.38 9.81
C GLU A 242 -5.82 4.46 8.61
N ILE A 243 -7.11 4.16 8.36
CA ILE A 243 -7.56 3.49 7.15
C ILE A 243 -8.52 4.43 6.43
N ASN A 244 -8.18 4.74 5.19
CA ASN A 244 -8.97 5.54 4.29
C ASN A 244 -9.63 4.66 3.23
N ARG A 245 -10.86 5.03 2.83
CA ARG A 245 -11.60 4.40 1.72
C ARG A 245 -12.32 5.47 0.94
N ILE A 246 -11.96 5.66 -0.33
CA ILE A 246 -12.60 6.66 -1.18
C ILE A 246 -13.03 6.05 -2.51
N PRO A 247 -14.15 6.47 -3.11
CA PRO A 247 -14.46 6.10 -4.49
C PRO A 247 -13.34 6.54 -5.43
N ILE A 248 -12.97 5.73 -6.42
CA ILE A 248 -11.96 6.11 -7.43
C ILE A 248 -12.40 7.29 -8.31
N THR A 249 -13.67 7.66 -8.25
CA THR A 249 -14.23 8.88 -8.87
C THR A 249 -13.99 10.15 -8.04
N ARG A 250 -13.58 10.01 -6.75
CA ARG A 250 -13.33 11.13 -5.84
C ARG A 250 -11.93 11.68 -6.02
N ILE A 251 -11.73 12.49 -7.03
CA ILE A 251 -10.43 13.11 -7.36
C ILE A 251 -10.10 14.29 -6.44
N GLY A 252 -8.81 14.52 -6.16
CA GLY A 252 -8.32 15.69 -5.43
C GLY A 252 -8.61 15.66 -3.92
N ALA A 253 -8.89 14.48 -3.33
CA ALA A 253 -9.06 14.35 -1.90
C ALA A 253 -7.77 14.72 -1.15
N ASN A 254 -7.92 15.46 -0.03
CA ASN A 254 -6.85 15.80 0.89
C ASN A 254 -7.03 15.04 2.21
N PHE A 255 -6.11 14.13 2.53
CA PHE A 255 -6.16 13.34 3.77
C PHE A 255 -5.61 14.05 5.01
N GLY A 256 -5.07 15.26 4.83
CA GLY A 256 -4.81 16.18 5.94
C GLY A 256 -3.39 16.18 6.49
N TRP A 257 -2.56 15.16 6.26
CA TRP A 257 -1.18 15.16 6.73
C TRP A 257 -0.41 16.36 6.13
N ARG A 258 0.39 17.10 6.87
CA ARG A 258 0.76 16.96 8.31
C ARG A 258 -0.04 17.90 9.22
N LEU A 259 -1.14 18.49 8.78
CA LEU A 259 -2.02 19.31 9.61
C LEU A 259 -2.87 18.44 10.53
N ARG A 260 -3.10 17.21 10.11
CA ARG A 260 -3.88 16.19 10.81
C ARG A 260 -3.06 14.91 10.94
N GLU A 261 -3.32 14.13 12.00
CA GLU A 261 -2.96 12.73 12.17
C GLU A 261 -4.24 12.00 12.55
N GLY A 262 -4.74 11.13 11.67
CA GLY A 262 -6.11 10.66 11.76
C GLY A 262 -7.12 11.82 11.73
N LYS A 263 -8.14 11.75 12.59
CA LYS A 263 -9.14 12.81 12.76
C LYS A 263 -8.69 13.94 13.70
N HIS A 264 -7.44 13.90 14.17
CA HIS A 264 -6.91 14.79 15.20
C HIS A 264 -6.05 15.91 14.63
N ALA A 265 -6.05 17.05 15.30
CA ALA A 265 -5.13 18.14 14.96
C ALA A 265 -3.69 17.73 15.24
N TYR A 266 -2.81 17.96 14.28
CA TYR A 266 -1.38 17.79 14.43
C TYR A 266 -0.69 19.15 14.25
N ARG A 267 0.31 19.30 13.41
CA ARG A 267 1.05 20.56 13.29
C ARG A 267 0.33 21.58 12.42
N GLY A 268 0.00 22.73 13.03
CA GLY A 268 -0.77 23.78 12.38
C GLY A 268 -2.28 23.69 12.58
N GLY A 269 -2.81 22.56 13.08
CA GLY A 269 -4.11 22.39 13.74
C GLY A 269 -5.38 22.65 12.95
N GLY A 270 -5.29 23.22 11.73
CA GLY A 270 -6.45 23.58 10.93
C GLY A 270 -7.08 22.39 10.19
N LYS A 271 -8.33 22.54 9.77
CA LYS A 271 -8.94 21.65 8.77
C LYS A 271 -8.53 22.13 7.38
N PRO A 272 -7.69 21.39 6.63
CA PRO A 272 -7.31 21.81 5.29
C PRO A 272 -8.52 21.76 4.35
N ARG A 273 -8.50 22.59 3.32
CA ARG A 273 -9.54 22.60 2.30
C ARG A 273 -9.62 21.23 1.62
N GLY A 274 -10.83 20.70 1.49
CA GLY A 274 -11.08 19.42 0.85
C GLY A 274 -10.69 18.22 1.71
N LEU A 275 -10.57 18.41 3.03
CA LEU A 275 -10.26 17.33 3.97
C LEU A 275 -11.23 16.16 3.78
N PHE A 276 -10.64 14.99 3.64
CA PHE A 276 -11.32 13.70 3.64
C PHE A 276 -10.84 12.93 4.87
N GLU A 277 -11.72 12.74 5.84
CA GLU A 277 -11.37 12.06 7.09
C GLU A 277 -11.33 10.54 6.89
N PRO A 278 -10.45 9.82 7.62
CA PRO A 278 -10.39 8.36 7.55
C PRO A 278 -11.71 7.71 7.97
N ILE A 279 -12.03 6.59 7.35
CA ILE A 279 -13.18 5.77 7.74
C ILE A 279 -12.98 5.12 9.10
N PHE A 280 -11.72 4.82 9.44
CA PHE A 280 -11.33 4.22 10.71
C PHE A 280 -9.93 4.69 11.13
N GLU A 281 -9.75 4.85 12.44
CA GLU A 281 -8.47 5.15 13.07
C GLU A 281 -8.34 4.39 14.38
N TYR A 282 -7.10 4.13 14.81
CA TYR A 282 -6.82 3.56 16.11
C TYR A 282 -5.56 4.16 16.73
N PRO A 283 -5.52 4.30 18.09
CA PRO A 283 -4.40 4.95 18.76
C PRO A 283 -3.18 4.04 18.87
N HIS A 284 -2.00 4.67 19.01
CA HIS A 284 -0.75 4.03 19.45
C HIS A 284 -0.84 3.66 20.93
N SER A 285 -1.67 2.68 21.25
CA SER A 285 -1.82 2.11 22.59
C SER A 285 -1.67 0.59 22.53
N ASP A 286 -1.45 -0.04 23.68
CA ASP A 286 -1.31 -1.50 23.80
C ASP A 286 -0.26 -2.10 22.87
N GLY A 287 0.83 -1.35 22.60
CA GLY A 287 1.93 -1.74 21.75
C GLY A 287 1.71 -1.59 20.24
N ARG A 288 0.59 -1.04 19.81
CA ARG A 288 0.31 -0.72 18.39
C ARG A 288 1.13 0.46 17.92
N CYS A 289 1.59 0.44 16.65
CA CYS A 289 2.47 1.49 16.14
C CYS A 289 2.45 1.73 14.63
N ALA A 290 1.97 0.77 13.83
CA ALA A 290 2.01 0.93 12.37
C ALA A 290 0.99 0.01 11.70
N VAL A 291 0.04 0.61 10.99
CA VAL A 291 -0.93 -0.12 10.19
C VAL A 291 -0.26 -0.76 8.98
N ILE A 292 -0.48 -2.06 8.78
CA ILE A 292 0.10 -2.80 7.64
C ILE A 292 -0.81 -2.73 6.40
N GLY A 293 -2.04 -2.29 6.57
CA GLY A 293 -3.03 -2.40 5.50
C GLY A 293 -3.48 -3.84 5.29
N GLY A 294 -4.27 -4.04 4.26
CA GLY A 294 -4.90 -5.33 4.05
C GLY A 294 -5.67 -5.43 2.76
N THR A 295 -6.65 -6.30 2.78
CA THR A 295 -7.50 -6.61 1.62
C THR A 295 -8.93 -6.92 2.06
N VAL A 296 -9.89 -6.72 1.17
CA VAL A 296 -11.24 -7.24 1.35
C VAL A 296 -11.20 -8.75 1.19
N ALA A 297 -11.73 -9.46 2.17
CA ALA A 297 -11.73 -10.91 2.20
C ALA A 297 -12.70 -11.48 1.16
N GLY A 298 -12.21 -12.37 0.31
CA GLY A 298 -12.99 -13.04 -0.72
C GLY A 298 -13.68 -14.31 -0.22
N SER A 299 -14.34 -15.04 -1.13
CA SER A 299 -15.18 -16.20 -0.82
C SER A 299 -14.45 -17.36 -0.13
N SER A 300 -13.14 -17.51 -0.37
CA SER A 300 -12.33 -18.57 0.26
C SER A 300 -11.71 -18.19 1.60
N SER A 301 -12.14 -17.09 2.21
CA SER A 301 -11.59 -16.60 3.51
C SER A 301 -12.37 -17.07 4.74
N GLY A 302 -13.44 -17.86 4.55
CA GLY A 302 -14.38 -18.23 5.60
C GLY A 302 -15.54 -17.23 5.72
N THR A 303 -16.72 -17.73 6.09
CA THR A 303 -18.00 -16.99 6.01
C THR A 303 -18.02 -15.72 6.86
N GLU A 304 -17.35 -15.73 8.02
CA GLU A 304 -17.30 -14.58 8.93
C GLU A 304 -16.42 -13.42 8.43
N LEU A 305 -15.47 -13.71 7.55
CA LEU A 305 -14.53 -12.71 7.04
C LEU A 305 -14.97 -12.12 5.70
N VAL A 306 -15.74 -12.86 4.91
CA VAL A 306 -16.16 -12.45 3.55
C VAL A 306 -16.74 -11.04 3.54
N GLY A 307 -16.24 -10.20 2.63
CA GLY A 307 -16.65 -8.81 2.47
C GLY A 307 -16.15 -7.85 3.54
N THR A 308 -15.36 -8.31 4.53
CA THR A 308 -14.71 -7.42 5.49
C THR A 308 -13.31 -7.03 5.02
N TYR A 309 -12.85 -5.84 5.40
CA TYR A 309 -11.46 -5.45 5.18
C TYR A 309 -10.59 -6.00 6.31
N VAL A 310 -9.75 -6.98 5.98
CA VAL A 310 -8.81 -7.59 6.93
C VAL A 310 -7.47 -6.90 6.85
N PHE A 311 -6.97 -6.42 7.98
CA PHE A 311 -5.73 -5.65 8.10
C PHE A 311 -4.95 -6.04 9.36
N GLY A 312 -3.77 -5.48 9.56
CA GLY A 312 -2.92 -5.78 10.70
C GLY A 312 -2.11 -4.60 11.20
N ASP A 313 -1.39 -4.85 12.30
CA ASP A 313 -0.45 -3.90 12.91
C ASP A 313 0.93 -4.57 13.06
N LEU A 314 1.98 -3.88 12.61
CA LEU A 314 3.37 -4.38 12.58
C LEU A 314 3.89 -4.73 13.98
N CYS A 315 3.71 -3.80 14.94
CA CYS A 315 4.33 -3.92 16.27
C CYS A 315 3.72 -5.04 17.10
N THR A 316 2.41 -5.18 17.02
CA THR A 316 1.69 -6.21 17.78
C THR A 316 1.55 -7.52 17.00
N GLY A 317 1.71 -7.48 15.68
CA GLY A 317 1.41 -8.61 14.80
C GLY A 317 -0.05 -9.04 14.80
N ARG A 318 -0.96 -8.23 15.35
CA ARG A 318 -2.40 -8.55 15.44
C ARG A 318 -3.07 -8.45 14.09
N PHE A 319 -4.01 -9.36 13.85
CA PHE A 319 -4.96 -9.29 12.76
C PHE A 319 -6.28 -8.70 13.24
N MET A 320 -6.88 -7.86 12.43
CA MET A 320 -8.12 -7.16 12.69
C MET A 320 -8.99 -7.15 11.43
N GLN A 321 -10.30 -7.05 11.58
CA GLN A 321 -11.23 -6.83 10.48
C GLN A 321 -12.04 -5.56 10.69
N LEU A 322 -12.35 -4.87 9.60
CA LEU A 322 -13.34 -3.80 9.55
C LEU A 322 -14.58 -4.29 8.79
N ARG A 323 -15.73 -4.13 9.42
CA ARG A 323 -17.04 -4.37 8.82
C ARG A 323 -17.83 -3.08 8.77
N GLN A 324 -18.41 -2.79 7.63
CA GLN A 324 -19.34 -1.67 7.52
C GLN A 324 -20.66 -2.04 8.21
N THR A 325 -21.14 -1.22 9.15
CA THR A 325 -22.35 -1.46 9.94
C THR A 325 -23.56 -0.76 9.34
N ASP A 326 -23.33 0.43 8.74
CA ASP A 326 -24.34 1.22 8.04
C ASP A 326 -23.64 2.07 6.97
N SER A 327 -24.31 3.05 6.39
CA SER A 327 -23.74 3.89 5.32
C SER A 327 -22.47 4.67 5.73
N THR A 328 -22.24 4.88 7.03
CA THR A 328 -21.15 5.71 7.57
C THR A 328 -20.33 5.03 8.66
N GLY A 329 -20.90 4.03 9.32
CA GLY A 329 -20.30 3.35 10.47
C GLY A 329 -19.39 2.19 10.09
N TRP A 330 -18.30 2.05 10.85
CA TRP A 330 -17.35 0.93 10.72
C TRP A 330 -17.04 0.37 12.11
N THR A 331 -17.09 -0.95 12.24
CA THR A 331 -16.73 -1.65 13.46
C THR A 331 -15.49 -2.51 13.24
N MET A 332 -14.52 -2.39 14.14
CA MET A 332 -13.31 -3.19 14.17
C MET A 332 -13.47 -4.35 15.16
N THR A 333 -13.06 -5.54 14.72
CA THR A 333 -12.98 -6.74 15.58
C THR A 333 -11.58 -7.36 15.44
N GLY A 334 -10.96 -7.74 16.56
CA GLY A 334 -9.71 -8.49 16.58
C GLY A 334 -9.94 -9.95 16.19
N LEU A 335 -9.01 -10.52 15.42
CA LEU A 335 -9.09 -11.89 14.91
C LEU A 335 -8.33 -12.94 15.76
N GLY A 336 -7.90 -12.56 16.96
CA GLY A 336 -7.33 -13.48 17.96
C GLY A 336 -5.88 -13.91 17.73
N SER A 337 -5.47 -14.18 16.50
CA SER A 337 -4.13 -14.60 16.14
C SER A 337 -3.13 -13.45 15.98
N ARG A 338 -1.84 -13.80 15.99
CA ARG A 338 -0.73 -12.84 15.79
C ARG A 338 0.35 -13.44 14.92
N LEU A 339 1.02 -12.57 14.15
CA LEU A 339 2.21 -12.91 13.38
C LEU A 339 3.28 -11.86 13.63
N ALA A 340 4.36 -12.25 14.29
CA ALA A 340 5.49 -11.34 14.55
C ALA A 340 6.06 -10.81 13.25
N TYR A 341 6.39 -9.50 13.22
CA TYR A 341 6.93 -8.81 12.05
C TYR A 341 6.03 -8.90 10.82
N LEU A 342 4.72 -8.80 11.03
CA LEU A 342 3.70 -8.79 9.97
C LEU A 342 3.97 -7.64 9.00
N THR A 343 4.09 -7.94 7.69
CA THR A 343 4.44 -6.95 6.65
C THR A 343 3.34 -6.70 5.65
N SER A 344 2.47 -7.68 5.40
CA SER A 344 1.30 -7.48 4.53
C SER A 344 0.21 -8.51 4.80
N ILE A 345 -1.01 -8.14 4.40
CA ILE A 345 -2.14 -9.04 4.21
C ILE A 345 -2.66 -8.80 2.79
N SER A 346 -2.69 -9.83 1.97
CA SER A 346 -2.99 -9.76 0.54
C SER A 346 -4.05 -10.79 0.16
N SER A 347 -4.72 -10.60 -0.98
CA SER A 347 -5.56 -11.65 -1.57
C SER A 347 -4.70 -12.72 -2.20
N GLY A 348 -4.97 -13.96 -1.86
CA GLY A 348 -4.43 -15.15 -2.48
C GLY A 348 -5.38 -15.74 -3.53
N PRO A 349 -5.03 -16.92 -4.09
CA PRO A 349 -5.88 -17.65 -5.03
C PRO A 349 -7.28 -17.87 -4.44
N GLY A 350 -8.31 -17.72 -5.29
CA GLY A 350 -9.71 -17.87 -4.89
C GLY A 350 -10.21 -16.83 -3.87
N GLY A 351 -9.46 -15.73 -3.65
CA GLY A 351 -9.81 -14.71 -2.66
C GLY A 351 -9.46 -15.09 -1.22
N SER A 352 -8.61 -16.11 -1.02
CA SER A 352 -8.05 -16.45 0.29
C SER A 352 -7.19 -15.30 0.83
N LEU A 353 -6.93 -15.29 2.14
CA LEU A 353 -6.08 -14.29 2.79
C LEU A 353 -4.66 -14.83 2.98
N ILE A 354 -3.66 -14.06 2.54
CA ILE A 354 -2.25 -14.40 2.67
C ILE A 354 -1.53 -13.33 3.47
N ALA A 355 -0.82 -13.74 4.53
CA ALA A 355 0.03 -12.86 5.33
C ALA A 355 1.51 -13.14 5.12
N THR A 356 2.33 -12.11 5.21
CA THR A 356 3.80 -12.21 5.16
C THR A 356 4.45 -11.65 6.41
N SER A 357 5.62 -12.19 6.75
CA SER A 357 6.43 -11.74 7.89
C SER A 357 7.88 -11.55 7.46
N LEU A 358 8.53 -10.46 7.90
CA LEU A 358 9.98 -10.23 7.66
C LEU A 358 10.86 -11.39 8.14
N ASN A 359 10.38 -12.22 9.06
CA ASN A 359 11.07 -13.44 9.52
C ASN A 359 11.05 -14.57 8.46
N GLY A 360 10.58 -14.30 7.25
CA GLY A 360 10.64 -15.22 6.12
C GLY A 360 9.35 -16.01 5.88
N GLY A 361 8.36 -15.94 6.74
CA GLY A 361 7.14 -16.73 6.59
C GLY A 361 6.12 -16.12 5.64
N VAL A 362 5.51 -16.98 4.81
CA VAL A 362 4.28 -16.72 4.06
C VAL A 362 3.22 -17.66 4.60
N TYR A 363 2.05 -17.13 4.95
CA TYR A 363 0.99 -17.86 5.63
C TYR A 363 -0.36 -17.63 4.97
N ARG A 364 -1.20 -18.64 4.93
CA ARG A 364 -2.62 -18.50 4.68
C ARG A 364 -3.35 -18.28 6.00
N LEU A 365 -4.26 -17.30 6.01
CA LEU A 365 -5.20 -17.09 7.11
C LEU A 365 -6.48 -17.83 6.79
N GLU A 366 -6.92 -18.69 7.70
CA GLU A 366 -8.12 -19.48 7.59
C GLU A 366 -9.00 -19.19 8.80
N SER A 367 -10.34 -19.19 8.62
CA SER A 367 -11.25 -19.11 9.75
C SER A 367 -10.96 -20.29 10.69
N ALA A 368 -10.91 -20.03 11.99
CA ALA A 368 -10.89 -21.10 12.97
C ALA A 368 -12.33 -21.55 13.15
N ASP A 369 -12.65 -22.74 12.64
CA ASP A 369 -13.94 -23.40 12.83
C ASP A 369 -14.19 -23.76 14.31
#